data_5bfce3e6476067ea8a2cc12f0ae07ed4
#
_entry.id   5bfce3e6476067ea8a2cc12f0ae07ed4
#
_cell.length_a   1.000
_cell.length_b   1.000
_cell.length_c   1.000
_cell.angle_alpha   90.00
_cell.angle_beta   90.00
_cell.angle_gamma   90.00
#
_symmetry.space_group_name_H-M   'P 1'
#
loop_
_entity.id
_entity.type
_entity.pdbx_description
1 polymer ?
#
loop_
_entity_poly.entity_id
_entity_poly.type
_entity_poly.pdbx_seq_one_letter_code
_entity_poly.pdbx_strand_id
1 'polypeptide(L)'
;ANSCEAVLELLFQRDEPIELVHREMTFDMPKAASRNISFESLGREQEIRMWLIRQMQNQLLPMPQRLMAMGHALWALDEALSTKDEQEVERLLQGKRRMHPLQPQELTQGHLDFGLKIAEGMIALLDERSESIRDYGQAALAYFGQSFDNYVLARDHFETELPKWDIWFEHMLVNHMFFSRFPFQDRPVSLTDEFYALCAVYAMLRFLG
;
A
#
# COMPACT_ATOMS: atom_id res chain seq x y z
N ALA A 1 1.68 -13.18 -10.50
CA ALA A 1 0.64 -13.67 -11.40
C ALA A 1 -0.62 -14.00 -10.59
N ASN A 2 -1.22 -12.98 -10.00
CA ASN A 2 -2.23 -13.21 -8.96
C ASN A 2 -3.60 -12.72 -9.40
N SER A 3 -3.77 -12.46 -10.67
CA SER A 3 -4.96 -11.87 -11.21
C SER A 3 -5.43 -12.67 -12.41
N CYS A 4 -6.23 -13.68 -12.14
CA CYS A 4 -7.19 -14.07 -13.15
C CYS A 4 -8.37 -13.07 -13.09
N GLU A 5 -9.06 -12.90 -14.19
CA GLU A 5 -10.20 -12.00 -14.35
C GLU A 5 -11.26 -12.21 -13.24
N ALA A 6 -11.53 -13.47 -12.89
CA ALA A 6 -12.45 -13.82 -11.80
C ALA A 6 -12.03 -13.27 -10.40
N VAL A 7 -10.74 -13.13 -10.13
CA VAL A 7 -10.24 -12.53 -8.87
C VAL A 7 -10.48 -11.03 -8.87
N LEU A 8 -10.30 -10.36 -10.00
CA LEU A 8 -10.58 -8.93 -10.12
C LEU A 8 -12.05 -8.64 -9.91
N GLU A 9 -12.95 -9.42 -10.53
CA GLU A 9 -14.39 -9.29 -10.30
C GLU A 9 -14.75 -9.43 -8.82
N LEU A 10 -14.20 -10.44 -8.14
CA LEU A 10 -14.44 -10.65 -6.71
C LEU A 10 -13.93 -9.48 -5.84
N LEU A 11 -12.79 -8.88 -6.19
CA LEU A 11 -12.24 -7.74 -5.47
C LEU A 11 -13.10 -6.48 -5.60
N PHE A 12 -13.74 -6.27 -6.76
CA PHE A 12 -14.57 -5.10 -7.02
C PHE A 12 -16.06 -5.28 -6.68
N GLN A 13 -16.56 -6.51 -6.62
CA GLN A 13 -17.96 -6.77 -6.29
C GLN A 13 -18.27 -6.79 -4.80
N ARG A 14 -17.26 -6.95 -3.94
CA ARG A 14 -17.46 -7.00 -2.49
C ARG A 14 -17.39 -5.62 -1.87
N ASP A 15 -18.33 -5.32 -1.00
CA ASP A 15 -18.36 -4.10 -0.19
C ASP A 15 -17.80 -4.31 1.22
N GLU A 16 -17.38 -5.54 1.54
CA GLU A 16 -16.87 -5.94 2.84
C GLU A 16 -15.35 -6.17 2.76
N PRO A 17 -14.61 -5.93 3.86
CA PRO A 17 -13.18 -6.22 3.92
C PRO A 17 -12.88 -7.68 3.54
N ILE A 18 -11.71 -7.90 2.92
CA ILE A 18 -11.25 -9.25 2.60
C ILE A 18 -11.02 -10.02 3.91
N GLU A 19 -11.74 -11.12 4.10
CA GLU A 19 -11.54 -12.01 5.22
C GLU A 19 -10.32 -12.90 4.99
N LEU A 20 -9.34 -12.81 5.89
CA LEU A 20 -8.17 -13.68 5.88
C LEU A 20 -8.41 -14.86 6.83
N VAL A 21 -8.59 -16.03 6.25
CA VAL A 21 -8.80 -17.27 7.00
C VAL A 21 -7.47 -17.94 7.27
N HIS A 22 -7.10 -18.04 8.54
CA HIS A 22 -5.94 -18.84 8.98
C HIS A 22 -6.35 -20.30 9.13
N ARG A 23 -5.68 -21.20 8.39
CA ARG A 23 -5.85 -22.64 8.56
C ARG A 23 -4.48 -23.26 8.82
N GLU A 24 -4.36 -24.00 9.91
CA GLU A 24 -3.18 -24.84 10.11
C GLU A 24 -3.23 -25.99 9.10
N MET A 25 -2.24 -26.00 8.23
CA MET A 25 -2.05 -27.10 7.27
C MET A 25 -0.63 -27.64 7.45
N THR A 26 -0.52 -28.93 7.74
CA THR A 26 0.78 -29.61 7.75
C THR A 26 1.11 -30.02 6.32
N PHE A 27 2.05 -29.33 5.70
CA PHE A 27 2.66 -29.77 4.45
C PHE A 27 4.05 -30.34 4.76
N ASP A 28 4.34 -31.54 4.26
CA ASP A 28 5.73 -32.02 4.15
C ASP A 28 6.44 -31.21 3.07
N MET A 29 6.88 -30.00 3.41
CA MET A 29 7.69 -29.18 2.52
C MET A 29 9.10 -29.76 2.44
N PRO A 30 9.65 -29.97 1.23
CA PRO A 30 11.07 -30.28 1.09
C PRO A 30 11.91 -29.21 1.79
N LYS A 31 12.88 -29.61 2.60
CA LYS A 31 13.76 -28.72 3.38
C LYS A 31 14.57 -27.69 2.57
N ALA A 32 14.40 -27.65 1.24
CA ALA A 32 15.14 -26.77 0.34
C ALA A 32 14.65 -25.32 0.26
N ALA A 33 13.58 -24.95 0.97
CA ALA A 33 12.97 -23.61 0.87
C ALA A 33 13.21 -22.71 2.09
N SER A 34 14.19 -23.02 2.94
CA SER A 34 14.67 -22.06 3.93
C SER A 34 15.49 -20.98 3.22
N ARG A 35 14.79 -20.04 2.59
CA ARG A 35 15.41 -18.80 2.16
C ARG A 35 15.82 -18.02 3.41
N ASN A 36 17.08 -17.65 3.48
CA ASN A 36 17.60 -16.76 4.52
C ASN A 36 16.86 -15.42 4.40
N ILE A 37 15.83 -15.24 5.21
CA ILE A 37 15.20 -13.94 5.40
C ILE A 37 16.21 -13.13 6.19
N SER A 38 16.86 -12.18 5.54
CA SER A 38 17.92 -11.36 6.13
C SER A 38 17.41 -10.33 7.14
N PHE A 39 16.09 -10.23 7.30
CA PHE A 39 15.46 -9.44 8.35
C PHE A 39 15.14 -10.35 9.53
N GLU A 40 15.83 -10.11 10.62
CA GLU A 40 15.45 -10.68 11.92
C GLU A 40 14.13 -10.07 12.37
N SER A 41 13.01 -10.62 11.89
CA SER A 41 11.65 -10.26 12.34
C SER A 41 11.40 -10.69 13.79
N LEU A 42 12.45 -11.11 14.50
CA LEU A 42 12.38 -11.70 15.85
C LEU A 42 11.41 -12.89 15.93
N GLY A 43 11.20 -13.59 14.80
CA GLY A 43 10.25 -14.70 14.70
C GLY A 43 8.78 -14.27 14.62
N ARG A 44 8.48 -12.96 14.53
CA ARG A 44 7.12 -12.39 14.57
C ARG A 44 6.62 -11.94 13.21
N GLU A 45 7.21 -12.39 12.11
CA GLU A 45 6.85 -11.95 10.76
C GLU A 45 5.35 -12.03 10.48
N GLN A 46 4.74 -13.18 10.75
CA GLN A 46 3.32 -13.37 10.46
C GLN A 46 2.43 -12.46 11.31
N GLU A 47 2.76 -12.27 12.58
CA GLU A 47 2.02 -11.40 13.48
C GLU A 47 2.06 -9.94 13.01
N ILE A 48 3.26 -9.46 12.65
CA ILE A 48 3.46 -8.11 12.12
C ILE A 48 2.67 -7.92 10.82
N ARG A 49 2.75 -8.87 9.88
CA ARG A 49 2.02 -8.82 8.61
C ARG A 49 0.51 -8.74 8.83
N MET A 50 -0.03 -9.60 9.69
CA MET A 50 -1.47 -9.60 9.99
C MET A 50 -1.90 -8.32 10.70
N TRP A 51 -1.05 -7.77 11.56
CA TRP A 51 -1.33 -6.49 12.21
C TRP A 51 -1.37 -5.35 11.20
N LEU A 52 -0.42 -5.26 10.25
CA LEU A 52 -0.41 -4.26 9.19
C LEU A 52 -1.64 -4.36 8.28
N ILE A 53 -2.05 -5.58 7.90
CA ILE A 53 -3.26 -5.79 7.12
C ILE A 53 -4.50 -5.28 7.87
N ARG A 54 -4.61 -5.54 9.17
CA ARG A 54 -5.70 -5.00 9.99
C ARG A 54 -5.69 -3.48 10.06
N GLN A 55 -4.50 -2.83 10.09
CA GLN A 55 -4.42 -1.37 10.01
C GLN A 55 -4.94 -0.85 8.66
N MET A 56 -4.61 -1.53 7.56
CA MET A 56 -5.13 -1.20 6.23
C MET A 56 -6.66 -1.35 6.15
N GLN A 57 -7.22 -2.34 6.81
CA GLN A 57 -8.66 -2.62 6.85
C GLN A 57 -9.46 -1.78 7.88
N ASN A 58 -8.82 -0.81 8.53
CA ASN A 58 -9.51 0.05 9.50
C ASN A 58 -10.39 1.10 8.80
N GLN A 59 -11.59 0.71 8.41
CA GLN A 59 -12.55 1.57 7.67
C GLN A 59 -13.10 2.76 8.49
N LEU A 60 -12.74 2.88 9.77
CA LEU A 60 -13.05 4.09 10.55
C LEU A 60 -12.22 5.30 10.10
N LEU A 61 -11.14 5.07 9.36
CA LEU A 61 -10.28 6.11 8.81
C LEU A 61 -10.33 6.09 7.27
N PRO A 62 -10.33 7.27 6.62
CA PRO A 62 -10.13 7.36 5.18
C PRO A 62 -8.78 6.75 4.76
N MET A 63 -8.68 6.23 3.55
CA MET A 63 -7.48 5.55 3.05
C MET A 63 -6.17 6.35 3.22
N PRO A 64 -6.11 7.66 2.92
CA PRO A 64 -4.89 8.43 3.15
C PRO A 64 -4.45 8.43 4.62
N GLN A 65 -5.39 8.48 5.57
CA GLN A 65 -5.08 8.45 6.99
C GLN A 65 -4.60 7.05 7.44
N ARG A 66 -5.16 5.97 6.86
CA ARG A 66 -4.68 4.60 7.10
C ARG A 66 -3.23 4.44 6.65
N LEU A 67 -2.92 4.91 5.44
CA LEU A 67 -1.56 4.87 4.89
C LEU A 67 -0.59 5.69 5.75
N MET A 68 -0.97 6.90 6.17
CA MET A 68 -0.12 7.70 7.04
C MET A 68 0.11 7.03 8.40
N ALA A 69 -0.93 6.47 9.02
CA ALA A 69 -0.82 5.73 10.27
C ALA A 69 0.10 4.50 10.12
N MET A 70 -0.04 3.77 9.02
CA MET A 70 0.81 2.62 8.71
C MET A 70 2.27 3.04 8.50
N GLY A 71 2.54 4.15 7.81
CA GLY A 71 3.89 4.67 7.60
C GLY A 71 4.60 4.98 8.93
N HIS A 72 3.92 5.64 9.86
CA HIS A 72 4.47 5.90 11.20
C HIS A 72 4.72 4.61 11.99
N ALA A 73 3.81 3.66 11.86
CA ALA A 73 3.95 2.37 12.52
C ALA A 73 5.13 1.57 11.96
N LEU A 74 5.30 1.55 10.65
CA LEU A 74 6.42 0.86 9.99
C LEU A 74 7.76 1.51 10.29
N TRP A 75 7.83 2.84 10.31
CA TRP A 75 9.05 3.54 10.71
C TRP A 75 9.47 3.16 12.14
N ALA A 76 8.52 3.17 13.08
CA ALA A 76 8.79 2.77 14.46
C ALA A 76 9.16 1.29 14.60
N LEU A 77 8.52 0.43 13.79
CA LEU A 77 8.82 -0.99 13.76
C LEU A 77 10.20 -1.27 13.18
N ASP A 78 10.60 -0.56 12.13
CA ASP A 78 11.92 -0.66 11.51
C ASP A 78 13.02 -0.31 12.52
N GLU A 79 12.82 0.76 13.31
CA GLU A 79 13.70 1.16 14.41
C GLU A 79 13.76 0.08 15.51
N ALA A 80 12.61 -0.41 15.97
CA ALA A 80 12.54 -1.42 17.02
C ALA A 80 13.17 -2.75 16.60
N LEU A 81 12.97 -3.18 15.36
CA LEU A 81 13.59 -4.40 14.83
C LEU A 81 15.11 -4.23 14.64
N SER A 82 15.57 -3.07 14.18
CA SER A 82 16.99 -2.79 14.00
C SER A 82 17.76 -2.78 15.33
N THR A 83 17.12 -2.32 16.40
CA THR A 83 17.66 -2.28 17.76
C THR A 83 17.37 -3.56 18.56
N LYS A 84 16.62 -4.51 17.98
CA LYS A 84 16.15 -5.74 18.64
C LYS A 84 15.34 -5.47 19.93
N ASP A 85 14.57 -4.36 19.93
CA ASP A 85 13.70 -4.00 21.05
C ASP A 85 12.37 -4.74 20.98
N GLU A 86 12.35 -5.96 21.52
CA GLU A 86 11.14 -6.81 21.55
C GLU A 86 9.98 -6.16 22.33
N GLN A 87 10.29 -5.34 23.33
CA GLN A 87 9.25 -4.69 24.12
C GLN A 87 8.55 -3.59 23.31
N GLU A 88 9.30 -2.85 22.52
CA GLU A 88 8.70 -1.83 21.63
C GLU A 88 7.90 -2.47 20.50
N VAL A 89 8.40 -3.57 19.92
CA VAL A 89 7.62 -4.36 18.94
C VAL A 89 6.29 -4.81 19.55
N GLU A 90 6.30 -5.33 20.78
CA GLU A 90 5.08 -5.75 21.50
C GLU A 90 4.12 -4.57 21.72
N ARG A 91 4.63 -3.41 22.15
CA ARG A 91 3.80 -2.21 22.36
C ARG A 91 3.13 -1.73 21.08
N LEU A 92 3.85 -1.77 19.97
CA LEU A 92 3.33 -1.40 18.66
C LEU A 92 2.20 -2.33 18.23
N LEU A 93 2.42 -3.65 18.30
CA LEU A 93 1.43 -4.66 17.91
C LEU A 93 0.17 -4.65 18.77
N GLN A 94 0.31 -4.30 20.06
CA GLN A 94 -0.81 -4.14 20.98
C GLN A 94 -1.56 -2.81 20.84
N GLY A 95 -1.15 -1.93 19.93
CA GLY A 95 -1.76 -0.61 19.74
C GLY A 95 -1.59 0.32 20.95
N LYS A 96 -0.64 0.03 21.83
CA LYS A 96 -0.39 0.84 23.05
C LYS A 96 0.40 2.11 22.78
N ARG A 97 1.02 2.22 21.59
CA ARG A 97 1.65 3.45 21.17
C ARG A 97 0.58 4.39 20.61
N ARG A 98 0.39 5.54 21.25
CA ARG A 98 -0.49 6.59 20.72
C ARG A 98 0.17 7.18 19.47
N MET A 99 -0.40 6.91 18.32
CA MET A 99 -0.08 7.65 17.11
C MET A 99 -0.86 8.96 17.14
N HIS A 100 -0.17 10.08 16.90
CA HIS A 100 -0.85 11.35 16.80
C HIS A 100 -1.76 11.33 15.57
N PRO A 101 -3.02 11.73 15.69
CA PRO A 101 -3.88 11.87 14.51
C PRO A 101 -3.24 12.90 13.58
N LEU A 102 -2.92 12.45 12.39
CA LEU A 102 -2.42 13.34 11.34
C LEU A 102 -3.60 14.12 10.80
N GLN A 103 -3.49 15.44 10.83
CA GLN A 103 -4.49 16.29 10.20
C GLN A 103 -4.28 16.23 8.67
N PRO A 104 -5.38 16.04 7.90
CA PRO A 104 -5.29 16.14 6.46
C PRO A 104 -4.75 17.53 6.09
N GLN A 105 -3.69 17.57 5.30
CA GLN A 105 -3.19 18.83 4.75
C GLN A 105 -4.03 19.18 3.52
N GLU A 106 -4.35 20.46 3.38
CA GLU A 106 -4.94 20.93 2.14
C GLU A 106 -4.00 20.68 0.96
N LEU A 107 -4.54 20.17 -0.11
CA LEU A 107 -3.80 19.96 -1.34
C LEU A 107 -3.41 21.32 -1.93
N THR A 108 -2.14 21.47 -2.27
CA THR A 108 -1.59 22.71 -2.87
C THR A 108 -1.00 22.43 -4.24
N GLN A 109 -0.77 23.47 -5.03
CA GLN A 109 -0.05 23.37 -6.30
C GLN A 109 1.31 22.67 -6.13
N GLY A 110 2.05 22.97 -5.07
CA GLY A 110 3.34 22.31 -4.81
C GLY A 110 3.22 20.80 -4.59
N HIS A 111 2.15 20.35 -3.96
CA HIS A 111 1.86 18.91 -3.81
C HIS A 111 1.56 18.27 -5.16
N LEU A 112 0.79 18.94 -6.02
CA LEU A 112 0.51 18.47 -7.37
C LEU A 112 1.81 18.39 -8.20
N ASP A 113 2.61 19.44 -8.22
CA ASP A 113 3.87 19.49 -8.98
C ASP A 113 4.83 18.36 -8.57
N PHE A 114 4.90 18.06 -7.27
CA PHE A 114 5.67 16.94 -6.77
C PHE A 114 5.08 15.59 -7.19
N GLY A 115 3.76 15.44 -7.07
CA GLY A 115 3.04 14.23 -7.50
C GLY A 115 3.21 13.93 -8.99
N LEU A 116 3.13 14.96 -9.84
CA LEU A 116 3.34 14.82 -11.29
C LEU A 116 4.74 14.32 -11.63
N LYS A 117 5.79 14.80 -10.94
CA LYS A 117 7.16 14.31 -11.13
C LYS A 117 7.32 12.85 -10.75
N ILE A 118 6.65 12.41 -9.66
CA ILE A 118 6.66 10.99 -9.27
C ILE A 118 5.92 10.16 -10.32
N ALA A 119 4.74 10.60 -10.75
CA ALA A 119 3.94 9.91 -11.76
C ALA A 119 4.70 9.78 -13.10
N GLU A 120 5.37 10.84 -13.55
CA GLU A 120 6.22 10.83 -14.75
C GLU A 120 7.32 9.77 -14.64
N GLY A 121 8.05 9.73 -13.52
CA GLY A 121 9.08 8.72 -13.28
C GLY A 121 8.53 7.30 -13.26
N MET A 122 7.36 7.07 -12.66
CA MET A 122 6.71 5.77 -12.62
C MET A 122 6.21 5.32 -14.01
N ILE A 123 5.60 6.22 -14.79
CA ILE A 123 5.17 5.95 -16.18
C ILE A 123 6.36 5.57 -17.03
N ALA A 124 7.49 6.26 -16.89
CA ALA A 124 8.72 5.92 -17.61
C ALA A 124 9.23 4.51 -17.29
N LEU A 125 9.11 4.05 -16.04
CA LEU A 125 9.47 2.68 -15.65
C LEU A 125 8.51 1.61 -16.19
N LEU A 126 7.27 1.97 -16.48
CA LEU A 126 6.25 1.07 -17.04
C LEU A 126 6.27 1.03 -18.56
N ASP A 127 6.96 1.97 -19.21
CA ASP A 127 6.98 2.17 -20.67
C ASP A 127 7.29 0.89 -21.47
N GLU A 128 8.24 0.11 -20.99
CA GLU A 128 8.65 -1.15 -21.64
C GLU A 128 7.61 -2.27 -21.50
N ARG A 129 6.60 -2.14 -20.64
CA ARG A 129 5.69 -3.22 -20.26
C ARG A 129 4.26 -3.05 -20.76
N SER A 130 3.81 -1.83 -21.01
CA SER A 130 2.44 -1.54 -21.42
C SER A 130 2.32 -0.20 -22.13
N GLU A 131 2.17 -0.26 -23.44
CA GLU A 131 1.99 0.92 -24.30
C GLU A 131 0.71 1.69 -23.94
N SER A 132 -0.38 1.00 -23.66
CA SER A 132 -1.65 1.63 -23.29
C SER A 132 -1.58 2.40 -21.97
N ILE A 133 -0.87 1.87 -20.98
CA ILE A 133 -0.68 2.57 -19.67
C ILE A 133 0.20 3.80 -19.87
N ARG A 134 1.24 3.69 -20.69
CA ARG A 134 2.09 4.84 -21.05
C ARG A 134 1.28 5.96 -21.70
N ASP A 135 0.55 5.65 -22.75
CA ASP A 135 -0.17 6.67 -23.55
C ASP A 135 -1.25 7.35 -22.70
N TYR A 136 -1.98 6.58 -21.92
CA TYR A 136 -2.95 7.11 -20.97
C TYR A 136 -2.28 7.96 -19.89
N GLY A 137 -1.18 7.49 -19.29
CA GLY A 137 -0.43 8.21 -18.29
C GLY A 137 0.15 9.52 -18.80
N GLN A 138 0.67 9.56 -20.03
CA GLN A 138 1.16 10.78 -20.67
C GLN A 138 0.03 11.80 -20.91
N ALA A 139 -1.16 11.33 -21.32
CA ALA A 139 -2.33 12.19 -21.48
C ALA A 139 -2.78 12.78 -20.13
N ALA A 140 -2.78 11.98 -19.06
CA ALA A 140 -3.11 12.43 -17.70
C ALA A 140 -2.09 13.47 -17.19
N LEU A 141 -0.79 13.22 -17.37
CA LEU A 141 0.27 14.19 -17.02
C LEU A 141 0.09 15.51 -17.75
N ALA A 142 -0.17 15.46 -19.06
CA ALA A 142 -0.40 16.66 -19.86
C ALA A 142 -1.64 17.44 -19.40
N TYR A 143 -2.72 16.75 -19.06
CA TYR A 143 -3.97 17.38 -18.61
C TYR A 143 -3.82 18.02 -17.22
N PHE A 144 -3.27 17.31 -16.25
CA PHE A 144 -3.10 17.83 -14.89
C PHE A 144 -2.00 18.87 -14.80
N GLY A 145 -0.98 18.80 -15.64
CA GLY A 145 0.08 19.80 -15.72
C GLY A 145 -0.37 21.18 -16.24
N GLN A 146 -1.57 21.28 -16.84
CA GLN A 146 -2.10 22.56 -17.32
C GLN A 146 -2.57 23.47 -16.20
N SER A 147 -3.25 22.92 -15.18
CA SER A 147 -3.71 23.69 -14.03
C SER A 147 -4.04 22.79 -12.83
N PHE A 148 -3.96 23.39 -11.64
CA PHE A 148 -4.41 22.75 -10.41
C PHE A 148 -5.91 22.42 -10.44
N ASP A 149 -6.71 23.29 -11.06
CA ASP A 149 -8.15 23.10 -11.18
C ASP A 149 -8.52 21.85 -11.99
N ASN A 150 -7.77 21.52 -13.04
CA ASN A 150 -7.99 20.29 -13.80
C ASN A 150 -7.85 19.05 -12.93
N TYR A 151 -6.84 19.03 -12.04
CA TYR A 151 -6.67 17.95 -11.09
C TYR A 151 -7.80 17.87 -10.07
N VAL A 152 -8.21 19.01 -9.52
CA VAL A 152 -9.33 19.07 -8.54
C VAL A 152 -10.62 18.57 -9.17
N LEU A 153 -10.95 19.04 -10.38
CA LEU A 153 -12.14 18.62 -11.12
C LEU A 153 -12.15 17.13 -11.42
N ALA A 154 -11.01 16.59 -11.87
CA ALA A 154 -10.89 15.16 -12.15
C ALA A 154 -11.04 14.31 -10.88
N ARG A 155 -10.39 14.72 -9.77
CA ARG A 155 -10.54 14.06 -8.48
C ARG A 155 -11.99 14.04 -8.01
N ASP A 156 -12.66 15.19 -8.04
CA ASP A 156 -14.03 15.31 -7.56
C ASP A 156 -14.99 14.50 -8.44
N HIS A 157 -14.73 14.46 -9.76
CA HIS A 157 -15.46 13.59 -10.69
C HIS A 157 -15.24 12.12 -10.37
N PHE A 158 -13.98 11.69 -10.20
CA PHE A 158 -13.65 10.31 -9.83
C PHE A 158 -14.37 9.87 -8.54
N GLU A 159 -14.33 10.69 -7.50
CA GLU A 159 -14.96 10.36 -6.21
C GLU A 159 -16.50 10.33 -6.29
N THR A 160 -17.09 11.09 -7.22
CA THR A 160 -18.52 11.09 -7.51
C THR A 160 -18.96 9.84 -8.28
N GLU A 161 -18.22 9.50 -9.33
CA GLU A 161 -18.57 8.35 -10.21
C GLU A 161 -18.24 7.00 -9.56
N LEU A 162 -17.23 6.97 -8.70
CA LEU A 162 -16.74 5.77 -8.02
C LEU A 162 -16.80 5.89 -6.50
N PRO A 163 -18.00 6.01 -5.89
CA PRO A 163 -18.15 6.27 -4.46
C PRO A 163 -17.58 5.15 -3.56
N LYS A 164 -17.33 3.97 -4.12
CA LYS A 164 -16.74 2.83 -3.40
C LYS A 164 -15.23 2.66 -3.65
N TRP A 165 -14.58 3.64 -4.27
CA TRP A 165 -13.17 3.54 -4.64
C TRP A 165 -12.26 3.20 -3.45
N ASP A 166 -12.58 3.69 -2.27
CA ASP A 166 -11.78 3.48 -1.05
C ASP A 166 -11.71 2.00 -0.66
N ILE A 167 -12.83 1.27 -0.77
CA ILE A 167 -12.88 -0.16 -0.49
C ILE A 167 -12.20 -1.00 -1.57
N TRP A 168 -12.28 -0.58 -2.84
CA TRP A 168 -11.60 -1.27 -3.92
C TRP A 168 -10.09 -1.17 -3.79
N PHE A 169 -9.57 0.02 -3.43
CA PHE A 169 -8.16 0.21 -3.15
C PHE A 169 -7.72 -0.57 -1.91
N GLU A 170 -8.54 -0.61 -0.86
CA GLU A 170 -8.30 -1.48 0.29
C GLU A 170 -8.10 -2.93 -0.15
N HIS A 171 -9.03 -3.47 -0.95
CA HIS A 171 -8.95 -4.85 -1.43
C HIS A 171 -7.67 -5.10 -2.26
N MET A 172 -7.33 -4.19 -3.17
CA MET A 172 -6.12 -4.31 -3.97
C MET A 172 -4.86 -4.29 -3.12
N LEU A 173 -4.77 -3.34 -2.18
CA LEU A 173 -3.62 -3.21 -1.29
C LEU A 173 -3.50 -4.40 -0.34
N VAL A 174 -4.59 -4.85 0.28
CA VAL A 174 -4.60 -6.02 1.16
C VAL A 174 -4.20 -7.28 0.41
N ASN A 175 -4.74 -7.49 -0.80
CA ASN A 175 -4.36 -8.61 -1.66
C ASN A 175 -2.85 -8.56 -2.00
N HIS A 176 -2.34 -7.39 -2.38
CA HIS A 176 -0.92 -7.20 -2.63
C HIS A 176 -0.08 -7.50 -1.39
N MET A 177 -0.41 -6.91 -0.24
CA MET A 177 0.30 -7.13 1.04
C MET A 177 0.34 -8.60 1.42
N PHE A 178 -0.77 -9.32 1.21
CA PHE A 178 -0.84 -10.74 1.52
C PHE A 178 0.07 -11.58 0.62
N PHE A 179 -0.01 -11.42 -0.70
CA PHE A 179 0.73 -12.25 -1.65
C PHE A 179 2.20 -11.87 -1.80
N SER A 180 2.55 -10.59 -1.65
CA SER A 180 3.94 -10.14 -1.69
C SER A 180 4.71 -10.40 -0.39
N ARG A 181 4.03 -10.89 0.66
CA ARG A 181 4.59 -11.03 2.01
C ARG A 181 5.02 -9.69 2.62
N PHE A 182 4.38 -8.61 2.21
CA PHE A 182 4.66 -7.27 2.73
C PHE A 182 4.67 -7.25 4.28
N PRO A 183 5.62 -6.57 4.94
CA PRO A 183 6.74 -5.81 4.38
C PRO A 183 8.03 -6.64 4.23
N PHE A 184 7.98 -7.96 4.48
CA PHE A 184 9.12 -8.88 4.50
C PHE A 184 9.30 -9.55 3.14
N GLN A 185 9.68 -8.77 2.14
CA GLN A 185 10.01 -9.31 0.82
C GLN A 185 11.42 -9.91 0.80
N ASP A 186 11.71 -10.72 -0.21
CA ASP A 186 13.02 -11.39 -0.38
C ASP A 186 14.16 -10.39 -0.75
N ARG A 187 13.99 -9.09 -0.51
CA ARG A 187 14.95 -8.04 -0.85
C ARG A 187 15.53 -7.42 0.43
N PRO A 188 16.82 -7.04 0.42
CA PRO A 188 17.44 -6.36 1.56
C PRO A 188 17.10 -4.86 1.55
N VAL A 189 15.83 -4.53 1.73
CA VAL A 189 15.34 -3.15 1.84
C VAL A 189 14.68 -2.95 3.20
N SER A 190 14.63 -1.71 3.69
CA SER A 190 13.96 -1.41 4.95
C SER A 190 12.44 -1.60 4.83
N LEU A 191 11.76 -1.81 5.97
CA LEU A 191 10.31 -1.89 5.99
C LEU A 191 9.67 -0.58 5.51
N THR A 192 10.33 0.52 5.81
CA THR A 192 9.93 1.87 5.38
C THR A 192 10.02 2.03 3.86
N ASP A 193 11.08 1.51 3.23
CA ASP A 193 11.24 1.58 1.77
C ASP A 193 10.18 0.72 1.05
N GLU A 194 9.88 -0.47 1.57
CA GLU A 194 8.78 -1.31 1.04
C GLU A 194 7.44 -0.58 1.16
N PHE A 195 7.24 0.17 2.24
CA PHE A 195 6.04 0.97 2.42
C PHE A 195 5.97 2.14 1.42
N TYR A 196 7.07 2.83 1.15
CA TYR A 196 7.09 3.87 0.12
C TYR A 196 6.77 3.32 -1.26
N ALA A 197 7.26 2.12 -1.58
CA ALA A 197 6.90 1.44 -2.83
C ALA A 197 5.39 1.15 -2.91
N LEU A 198 4.79 0.69 -1.80
CA LEU A 198 3.33 0.47 -1.73
C LEU A 198 2.55 1.79 -1.92
N CYS A 199 2.98 2.87 -1.27
CA CYS A 199 2.38 4.20 -1.42
C CYS A 199 2.51 4.74 -2.85
N ALA A 200 3.65 4.50 -3.52
CA ALA A 200 3.85 4.91 -4.90
C ALA A 200 2.88 4.19 -5.85
N VAL A 201 2.67 2.87 -5.65
CA VAL A 201 1.67 2.12 -6.43
C VAL A 201 0.26 2.67 -6.18
N TYR A 202 -0.11 2.92 -4.92
CA TYR A 202 -1.41 3.52 -4.59
C TYR A 202 -1.59 4.89 -5.26
N ALA A 203 -0.59 5.77 -5.15
CA ALA A 203 -0.63 7.10 -5.75
C ALA A 203 -0.74 7.03 -7.28
N MET A 204 -0.01 6.11 -7.92
CA MET A 204 -0.08 5.89 -9.37
C MET A 204 -1.45 5.41 -9.82
N LEU A 205 -2.05 4.46 -9.11
CA LEU A 205 -3.40 3.97 -9.41
C LEU A 205 -4.43 5.09 -9.25
N ARG A 206 -4.32 5.91 -8.22
CA ARG A 206 -5.17 7.10 -8.01
C ARG A 206 -4.96 8.18 -9.07
N PHE A 207 -3.76 8.28 -9.60
CA PHE A 207 -3.45 9.24 -10.66
C PHE A 207 -4.00 8.80 -12.03
N LEU A 208 -4.05 7.51 -12.29
CA LEU A 208 -4.57 6.95 -13.55
C LEU A 208 -6.10 6.75 -13.52
N GLY A 209 -6.72 6.61 -12.37
CA GLY A 209 -8.16 6.43 -12.20
C GLY A 209 -8.90 7.72 -12.11
#